data_51bc871c9994846ab3351246b4a0bf4c
#
_entry.id   51bc871c9994846ab3351246b4a0bf4c
#
_cell.length_a   1.000
_cell.length_b   1.000
_cell.length_c   1.000
_cell.angle_alpha   90.00
_cell.angle_beta   90.00
_cell.angle_gamma   90.00
#
_symmetry.space_group_name_H-M   'P 1'
#
loop_
_entity.id
_entity.type
_entity.pdbx_description
1 polymer ?
#
loop_
_entity_poly.entity_id
_entity_poly.type
_entity_poly.pdbx_seq_one_letter_code
_entity_poly.pdbx_strand_id
1 'polypeptide(L)'
;MAFSFNFNISSQLKQSCNNDTLDEKEENENQDTTKNQSKAKETSAPKKVKEAQEHKYTPDLFSHIENSVPETVTIGALPPLLYLNESVFEQTAPERDDAEKVLSQTITQNSDLITGVYEGGLKIWEGTHDLLEYVDDEGKTFSGKRVLDLGCGAGLLGILALKRGASKVHFQDYNSTVIEQLTIPNVFLNCEEEGGDENKGDEDGSPAPKRRSMEKNLTLADRCSFFSGDWVSFLTLIQSQDPTLKYDLIFTSETIYNTDYYPSLHAVFHKLLSEHGVVYLATKSHYFGVGGGLYLFERFVEEKNVFQIKSLRELDQGLKRHIVSLRFKKSLS
;
A
#
# COMPACT_ATOMS: atom_id res chain seq x y z
N MET A 1 10.83 -7.25 -17.74
CA MET A 1 9.43 -7.11 -18.19
C MET A 1 9.11 -5.64 -18.33
N ALA A 2 8.47 -5.21 -19.42
CA ALA A 2 8.06 -3.81 -19.56
C ALA A 2 6.72 -3.65 -18.86
N PHE A 3 6.67 -2.86 -17.80
CA PHE A 3 5.43 -2.53 -17.11
C PHE A 3 4.68 -1.48 -17.92
N SER A 4 3.44 -1.78 -18.30
CA SER A 4 2.53 -0.86 -18.97
C SER A 4 1.53 -0.35 -17.93
N PHE A 5 1.44 0.98 -17.79
CA PHE A 5 0.44 1.61 -16.93
C PHE A 5 -0.82 1.89 -17.75
N ASN A 6 -1.96 1.36 -17.32
CA ASN A 6 -3.26 1.70 -17.90
C ASN A 6 -3.99 2.70 -16.99
N PHE A 7 -3.90 3.99 -17.32
CA PHE A 7 -4.74 5.03 -16.72
C PHE A 7 -5.86 5.37 -17.69
N ASN A 8 -7.10 5.21 -17.27
CA ASN A 8 -8.25 5.65 -18.09
C ASN A 8 -8.43 7.16 -17.95
N ILE A 9 -7.77 7.94 -18.81
CA ILE A 9 -7.80 9.42 -18.84
C ILE A 9 -9.18 9.93 -19.35
N SER A 10 -10.03 9.07 -19.90
CA SER A 10 -11.27 9.46 -20.60
C SER A 10 -12.34 10.02 -19.69
N SER A 11 -12.30 9.82 -18.38
CA SER A 11 -13.31 10.32 -17.44
C SER A 11 -13.06 11.74 -16.93
N GLN A 12 -11.81 12.24 -17.02
CA GLN A 12 -11.48 13.59 -16.55
C GLN A 12 -11.55 14.66 -17.66
N LEU A 13 -11.47 14.27 -18.93
CA LEU A 13 -11.51 15.21 -20.06
C LEU A 13 -12.92 15.54 -20.58
N LYS A 14 -13.96 14.84 -20.12
CA LYS A 14 -15.33 15.12 -20.55
C LYS A 14 -16.04 16.28 -19.83
N GLN A 15 -15.38 16.91 -18.83
CA GLN A 15 -15.96 18.07 -18.15
C GLN A 15 -15.42 19.43 -18.61
N SER A 16 -14.50 19.49 -19.56
CA SER A 16 -13.91 20.78 -19.99
C SER A 16 -14.11 21.17 -21.45
N CYS A 17 -14.89 20.40 -22.23
CA CYS A 17 -15.14 20.71 -23.65
C CYS A 17 -16.65 20.76 -23.96
N ASN A 18 -17.34 21.75 -23.43
CA ASN A 18 -18.56 22.26 -24.05
C ASN A 18 -18.53 23.79 -23.94
N ASN A 19 -18.39 24.38 -25.07
CA ASN A 19 -18.55 25.75 -25.53
C ASN A 19 -17.26 26.33 -26.06
N ASP A 20 -17.17 26.31 -27.38
CA ASP A 20 -16.80 27.47 -28.19
C ASP A 20 -17.02 27.11 -29.67
N THR A 21 -18.12 27.62 -30.20
CA THR A 21 -18.34 27.78 -31.64
C THR A 21 -17.63 29.05 -32.10
N LEU A 22 -16.93 28.90 -33.19
CA LEU A 22 -16.24 29.92 -33.98
C LEU A 22 -17.15 31.10 -34.34
N ASP A 23 -16.67 32.33 -34.19
CA ASP A 23 -16.83 33.40 -35.20
C ASP A 23 -15.64 34.32 -35.15
N GLU A 24 -15.01 34.47 -36.31
CA GLU A 24 -13.98 35.46 -36.63
C GLU A 24 -14.60 36.86 -36.73
N LYS A 25 -13.92 37.88 -36.19
CA LYS A 25 -13.60 39.16 -36.88
C LYS A 25 -12.88 40.16 -35.98
N GLU A 26 -11.75 40.60 -36.51
CA GLU A 26 -11.01 41.86 -36.51
C GLU A 26 -11.29 42.97 -35.49
N GLU A 27 -10.14 43.44 -34.95
CA GLU A 27 -9.62 44.79 -34.69
C GLU A 27 -10.30 45.71 -33.67
N ASN A 28 -9.54 46.14 -32.73
CA ASN A 28 -9.01 47.48 -32.38
C ASN A 28 -9.05 47.83 -30.88
N GLU A 29 -7.84 48.15 -30.43
CA GLU A 29 -7.42 49.19 -29.47
C GLU A 29 -8.24 49.58 -28.23
N ASN A 30 -7.47 49.51 -27.11
CA ASN A 30 -7.35 50.51 -26.03
C ASN A 30 -8.25 50.47 -24.79
N GLN A 31 -7.49 50.51 -23.68
CA GLN A 31 -7.75 51.16 -22.39
C GLN A 31 -8.41 50.35 -21.26
N ASP A 32 -7.48 49.98 -20.36
CA ASP A 32 -7.50 50.23 -18.89
C ASP A 32 -8.86 50.25 -18.17
N THR A 33 -9.09 49.23 -17.38
CA THR A 33 -9.67 49.38 -16.01
C THR A 33 -9.57 48.09 -15.20
N THR A 34 -8.86 48.17 -14.09
CA THR A 34 -8.88 47.24 -12.93
C THR A 34 -10.29 46.81 -12.57
N LYS A 35 -10.54 45.48 -12.62
CA LYS A 35 -11.60 44.84 -11.83
C LYS A 35 -11.10 43.52 -11.25
N ASN A 36 -10.90 43.55 -9.94
CA ASN A 36 -10.79 42.37 -9.10
C ASN A 36 -11.95 41.38 -9.37
N GLN A 37 -11.65 40.25 -9.95
CA GLN A 37 -12.57 39.10 -9.90
C GLN A 37 -11.97 38.09 -8.93
N SER A 38 -12.57 38.05 -7.73
CA SER A 38 -12.46 36.98 -6.77
C SER A 38 -12.89 35.67 -7.46
N LYS A 39 -11.92 34.78 -7.73
CA LYS A 39 -12.22 33.39 -8.09
C LYS A 39 -12.93 32.74 -6.90
N ALA A 40 -14.22 32.48 -7.07
CA ALA A 40 -14.99 31.65 -6.18
C ALA A 40 -14.29 30.27 -6.10
N LYS A 41 -13.90 29.88 -4.88
CA LYS A 41 -13.54 28.51 -4.58
C LYS A 41 -14.77 27.65 -4.85
N GLU A 42 -14.72 26.81 -5.87
CA GLU A 42 -15.65 25.70 -5.99
C GLU A 42 -15.47 24.84 -4.74
N THR A 43 -16.48 24.85 -3.88
CA THR A 43 -16.60 23.92 -2.75
C THR A 43 -16.92 22.55 -3.35
N SER A 44 -15.88 21.74 -3.57
CA SER A 44 -16.05 20.33 -3.87
C SER A 44 -16.88 19.68 -2.76
N ALA A 45 -17.88 18.88 -3.14
CA ALA A 45 -18.63 18.07 -2.20
C ALA A 45 -17.67 17.27 -1.30
N PRO A 46 -17.98 17.08 0.01
CA PRO A 46 -17.09 16.35 0.90
C PRO A 46 -16.84 14.95 0.33
N LYS A 47 -15.56 14.62 0.09
CA LYS A 47 -15.17 13.27 -0.32
C LYS A 47 -15.68 12.31 0.74
N LYS A 48 -16.45 11.29 0.31
CA LYS A 48 -16.96 10.27 1.22
C LYS A 48 -15.77 9.49 1.78
N VAL A 49 -15.53 9.63 3.08
CA VAL A 49 -14.50 8.90 3.82
C VAL A 49 -14.87 7.42 3.83
N LYS A 50 -13.94 6.55 3.46
CA LYS A 50 -14.14 5.10 3.53
C LYS A 50 -13.81 4.64 4.94
N GLU A 51 -14.83 4.12 5.64
CA GLU A 51 -14.68 3.65 7.01
C GLU A 51 -13.66 2.53 7.11
N ALA A 52 -12.82 2.59 8.15
CA ALA A 52 -11.85 1.55 8.43
C ALA A 52 -12.48 0.41 9.21
N GLN A 53 -12.05 -0.79 8.89
CA GLN A 53 -12.44 -2.01 9.59
C GLN A 53 -11.25 -2.94 9.81
N GLU A 54 -11.29 -3.71 10.89
CA GLU A 54 -10.35 -4.78 11.16
C GLU A 54 -10.89 -6.08 10.59
N HIS A 55 -10.01 -6.81 9.87
CA HIS A 55 -10.31 -8.10 9.27
C HIS A 55 -9.69 -9.23 10.06
N LYS A 56 -10.44 -10.30 10.23
CA LYS A 56 -9.98 -11.51 10.88
C LYS A 56 -9.78 -12.61 9.87
N TYR A 57 -8.78 -13.42 10.11
CA TYR A 57 -8.60 -14.64 9.39
C TYR A 57 -9.81 -15.56 9.57
N THR A 58 -10.34 -16.07 8.46
CA THR A 58 -11.31 -17.14 8.43
C THR A 58 -10.86 -18.24 7.46
N PRO A 59 -11.10 -19.53 7.75
CA PRO A 59 -10.69 -20.61 6.84
C PRO A 59 -11.26 -20.48 5.43
N ASP A 60 -12.43 -19.87 5.28
CA ASP A 60 -13.10 -19.68 3.98
C ASP A 60 -12.31 -18.80 3.00
N LEU A 61 -11.44 -17.91 3.53
CA LEU A 61 -10.57 -17.08 2.69
C LEU A 61 -9.58 -17.89 1.85
N PHE A 62 -9.36 -19.18 2.19
CA PHE A 62 -8.44 -20.06 1.48
C PHE A 62 -9.11 -20.96 0.45
N SER A 63 -10.42 -21.11 0.48
CA SER A 63 -11.14 -21.98 -0.46
C SER A 63 -10.86 -21.64 -1.94
N HIS A 64 -10.54 -20.36 -2.22
CA HIS A 64 -10.22 -19.87 -3.56
C HIS A 64 -8.75 -20.05 -3.95
N ILE A 65 -7.88 -20.40 -3.00
CA ILE A 65 -6.42 -20.47 -3.22
C ILE A 65 -5.96 -21.91 -3.48
N GLU A 66 -6.75 -22.91 -3.08
CA GLU A 66 -6.35 -24.32 -3.18
C GLU A 66 -5.90 -24.75 -4.59
N ASN A 67 -6.36 -24.06 -5.62
CA ASN A 67 -6.01 -24.30 -7.03
C ASN A 67 -5.12 -23.23 -7.65
N SER A 68 -4.70 -22.20 -6.90
CA SER A 68 -3.84 -21.15 -7.42
C SER A 68 -2.36 -21.51 -7.28
N VAL A 69 -1.58 -21.17 -8.30
CA VAL A 69 -0.12 -21.34 -8.25
C VAL A 69 0.48 -20.01 -7.79
N PRO A 70 1.05 -19.93 -6.58
CA PRO A 70 1.70 -18.73 -6.13
C PRO A 70 2.98 -18.46 -6.92
N GLU A 71 3.31 -17.20 -7.12
CA GLU A 71 4.61 -16.75 -7.60
C GLU A 71 5.58 -16.58 -6.43
N THR A 72 6.86 -16.41 -6.76
CA THR A 72 7.92 -16.26 -5.77
C THR A 72 8.75 -15.01 -6.02
N VAL A 73 9.08 -14.33 -4.92
CA VAL A 73 10.12 -13.29 -4.90
C VAL A 73 11.28 -13.83 -4.07
N THR A 74 12.47 -13.92 -4.68
CA THR A 74 13.71 -14.30 -3.99
C THR A 74 14.41 -13.05 -3.50
N ILE A 75 14.73 -12.99 -2.21
CA ILE A 75 15.39 -11.85 -1.57
C ILE A 75 16.58 -12.39 -0.80
N GLY A 76 17.77 -12.17 -1.34
CA GLY A 76 19.02 -12.54 -0.70
C GLY A 76 19.08 -14.00 -0.27
N ALA A 77 19.46 -14.24 1.00
CA ALA A 77 19.58 -15.55 1.59
C ALA A 77 18.29 -16.06 2.28
N LEU A 78 17.22 -15.28 2.27
CA LEU A 78 15.94 -15.70 2.86
C LEU A 78 15.24 -16.73 1.96
N PRO A 79 14.41 -17.60 2.55
CA PRO A 79 13.47 -18.38 1.75
C PRO A 79 12.64 -17.48 0.84
N PRO A 80 12.33 -17.90 -0.39
CA PRO A 80 11.50 -17.12 -1.30
C PRO A 80 10.19 -16.71 -0.64
N LEU A 81 9.75 -15.48 -0.87
CA LEU A 81 8.42 -15.04 -0.46
C LEU A 81 7.41 -15.51 -1.51
N LEU A 82 6.38 -16.20 -1.06
CA LEU A 82 5.27 -16.63 -1.90
C LEU A 82 4.20 -15.54 -1.97
N TYR A 83 3.59 -15.36 -3.13
CA TYR A 83 2.47 -14.44 -3.28
C TYR A 83 1.54 -14.83 -4.42
N LEU A 84 0.27 -14.47 -4.27
CA LEU A 84 -0.72 -14.54 -5.35
C LEU A 84 -0.53 -13.30 -6.25
N ASN A 85 -0.53 -13.51 -7.54
CA ASN A 85 -0.43 -12.41 -8.50
C ASN A 85 -1.82 -11.94 -8.98
N GLU A 86 -1.83 -10.84 -9.70
CA GLU A 86 -3.04 -10.23 -10.25
C GLU A 86 -3.80 -11.18 -11.21
N SER A 87 -3.10 -12.06 -11.95
CA SER A 87 -3.72 -13.00 -12.89
C SER A 87 -4.66 -14.02 -12.22
N VAL A 88 -4.40 -14.35 -10.96
CA VAL A 88 -5.29 -15.22 -10.17
C VAL A 88 -6.64 -14.55 -9.96
N PHE A 89 -6.64 -13.23 -9.75
CA PHE A 89 -7.88 -12.46 -9.55
C PHE A 89 -8.64 -12.27 -10.85
N GLU A 90 -7.96 -12.00 -11.95
CA GLU A 90 -8.60 -11.85 -13.27
C GLU A 90 -9.34 -13.13 -13.69
N GLN A 91 -8.72 -14.30 -13.47
CA GLN A 91 -9.28 -15.59 -13.83
C GLN A 91 -10.46 -16.00 -12.94
N THR A 92 -10.43 -15.64 -11.66
CA THR A 92 -11.42 -16.08 -10.66
C THR A 92 -12.43 -15.01 -10.26
N ALA A 93 -12.30 -13.77 -10.75
CA ALA A 93 -13.16 -12.64 -10.40
C ALA A 93 -14.67 -12.90 -10.56
N PRO A 94 -15.15 -13.61 -11.62
CA PRO A 94 -16.57 -13.90 -11.77
C PRO A 94 -17.16 -14.80 -10.69
N GLU A 95 -16.29 -15.60 -10.04
CA GLU A 95 -16.66 -16.59 -9.03
C GLU A 95 -16.47 -16.06 -7.60
N ARG A 96 -15.85 -14.88 -7.44
CA ARG A 96 -15.55 -14.29 -6.13
C ARG A 96 -16.65 -13.35 -5.70
N ASP A 97 -17.11 -13.52 -4.47
CA ASP A 97 -17.93 -12.49 -3.81
C ASP A 97 -17.01 -11.32 -3.37
N ASP A 98 -17.08 -10.25 -4.12
CA ASP A 98 -16.36 -9.00 -3.87
C ASP A 98 -17.37 -7.94 -3.48
N ALA A 99 -17.56 -7.75 -2.17
CA ALA A 99 -18.53 -6.79 -1.61
C ALA A 99 -18.30 -5.35 -2.11
N GLU A 100 -17.06 -5.00 -2.44
CA GLU A 100 -16.68 -3.69 -2.99
C GLU A 100 -16.81 -3.61 -4.51
N LYS A 101 -17.03 -4.73 -5.19
CA LYS A 101 -17.07 -4.86 -6.66
C LYS A 101 -15.79 -4.33 -7.35
N VAL A 102 -14.67 -4.33 -6.63
CA VAL A 102 -13.38 -3.85 -7.12
C VAL A 102 -12.92 -4.69 -8.31
N LEU A 103 -12.98 -6.02 -8.18
CA LEU A 103 -12.53 -6.94 -9.23
C LEU A 103 -13.30 -6.74 -10.53
N SER A 104 -14.62 -6.61 -10.46
CA SER A 104 -15.45 -6.39 -11.64
C SER A 104 -15.22 -5.01 -12.28
N GLN A 105 -14.94 -3.99 -11.48
CA GLN A 105 -14.68 -2.63 -11.97
C GLN A 105 -13.29 -2.51 -12.61
N THR A 106 -12.25 -3.08 -12.03
CA THR A 106 -10.88 -3.08 -12.59
C THR A 106 -10.85 -3.77 -13.94
N ILE A 107 -11.49 -4.94 -14.08
CA ILE A 107 -11.60 -5.67 -15.34
C ILE A 107 -12.39 -4.85 -16.37
N THR A 108 -13.56 -4.32 -15.99
CA THR A 108 -14.42 -3.58 -16.90
C THR A 108 -13.78 -2.29 -17.41
N GLN A 109 -13.03 -1.59 -16.54
CA GLN A 109 -12.37 -0.32 -16.88
C GLN A 109 -10.95 -0.50 -17.39
N ASN A 110 -10.38 -1.71 -17.29
CA ASN A 110 -9.00 -2.02 -17.60
C ASN A 110 -8.03 -0.98 -17.01
N SER A 111 -8.20 -0.71 -15.71
CA SER A 111 -7.47 0.33 -15.00
C SER A 111 -6.84 -0.20 -13.71
N ASP A 112 -5.55 0.07 -13.54
CA ASP A 112 -4.78 -0.27 -12.34
C ASP A 112 -5.08 0.66 -11.15
N LEU A 113 -5.83 1.75 -11.37
CA LEU A 113 -6.18 2.74 -10.37
C LEU A 113 -7.51 3.41 -10.70
N ILE A 114 -8.46 3.37 -9.76
CA ILE A 114 -9.74 4.09 -9.84
C ILE A 114 -9.88 4.89 -8.55
N THR A 115 -9.37 6.13 -8.57
CA THR A 115 -9.26 6.99 -7.38
C THR A 115 -10.54 7.01 -6.53
N GLY A 116 -10.41 6.68 -5.25
CA GLY A 116 -11.53 6.62 -4.30
C GLY A 116 -12.40 5.37 -4.40
N VAL A 117 -12.08 4.44 -5.31
CA VAL A 117 -12.76 3.15 -5.47
C VAL A 117 -11.77 2.01 -5.33
N TYR A 118 -10.72 2.02 -6.15
CA TYR A 118 -9.64 1.04 -6.14
C TYR A 118 -8.29 1.76 -6.23
N GLU A 119 -7.47 1.57 -5.22
CA GLU A 119 -6.19 2.30 -5.06
C GLU A 119 -4.96 1.46 -5.45
N GLY A 120 -5.13 0.48 -6.34
CA GLY A 120 -4.02 -0.24 -6.99
C GLY A 120 -3.41 -1.39 -6.19
N GLY A 121 -4.03 -1.82 -5.08
CA GLY A 121 -3.43 -2.78 -4.14
C GLY A 121 -3.35 -4.24 -4.61
N LEU A 122 -4.06 -4.65 -5.67
CA LEU A 122 -3.97 -6.01 -6.23
C LEU A 122 -2.68 -6.24 -7.03
N LYS A 123 -2.03 -5.17 -7.47
CA LYS A 123 -0.79 -5.21 -8.24
C LYS A 123 0.42 -4.96 -7.35
N ILE A 124 1.50 -5.72 -7.57
CA ILE A 124 2.79 -5.43 -6.92
C ILE A 124 3.56 -4.45 -7.81
N TRP A 125 3.82 -3.28 -7.25
CA TRP A 125 4.51 -2.19 -7.93
C TRP A 125 6.03 -2.30 -7.75
N GLU A 126 6.79 -1.69 -8.67
CA GLU A 126 8.26 -1.76 -8.65
C GLU A 126 8.88 -1.27 -7.33
N GLY A 127 8.32 -0.22 -6.73
CA GLY A 127 8.80 0.31 -5.46
C GLY A 127 8.76 -0.70 -4.31
N THR A 128 7.84 -1.67 -4.34
CA THR A 128 7.81 -2.75 -3.35
C THR A 128 9.03 -3.66 -3.49
N HIS A 129 9.37 -4.07 -4.72
CA HIS A 129 10.57 -4.87 -4.97
C HIS A 129 11.84 -4.10 -4.60
N ASP A 130 11.94 -2.83 -4.99
CA ASP A 130 13.07 -1.97 -4.66
C ASP A 130 13.29 -1.88 -3.13
N LEU A 131 12.21 -1.77 -2.36
CA LEU A 131 12.29 -1.66 -0.91
C LEU A 131 12.63 -3.00 -0.23
N LEU A 132 12.13 -4.11 -0.76
CA LEU A 132 12.49 -5.45 -0.31
C LEU A 132 14.00 -5.70 -0.50
N GLU A 133 14.55 -5.40 -1.68
CA GLU A 133 15.97 -5.51 -1.98
C GLU A 133 16.82 -4.60 -1.07
N TYR A 134 16.39 -3.34 -0.89
CA TYR A 134 17.08 -2.40 -0.01
C TYR A 134 17.17 -2.92 1.43
N VAL A 135 16.06 -3.44 1.95
CA VAL A 135 16.01 -3.99 3.33
C VAL A 135 16.94 -5.19 3.48
N ASP A 136 17.05 -6.00 2.43
CA ASP A 136 17.94 -7.16 2.41
C ASP A 136 19.41 -6.76 2.34
N ASP A 137 19.79 -5.94 1.38
CA ASP A 137 21.16 -5.44 1.19
C ASP A 137 21.73 -4.78 2.45
N GLU A 138 20.88 -4.07 3.19
CA GLU A 138 21.24 -3.43 4.45
C GLU A 138 21.27 -4.41 5.65
N GLY A 139 20.95 -5.68 5.43
CA GLY A 139 20.93 -6.71 6.49
C GLY A 139 20.02 -6.36 7.67
N LYS A 140 18.93 -5.61 7.43
CA LYS A 140 18.06 -5.11 8.50
C LYS A 140 17.30 -6.24 9.17
N THR A 141 17.32 -6.25 10.50
CA THR A 141 16.50 -7.15 11.34
C THR A 141 15.48 -6.32 12.12
N PHE A 142 14.37 -6.98 12.50
CA PHE A 142 13.26 -6.30 13.16
C PHE A 142 12.86 -6.97 14.47
N SER A 143 13.80 -7.68 15.10
CA SER A 143 13.56 -8.40 16.34
C SER A 143 12.91 -7.52 17.41
N GLY A 144 11.77 -7.97 17.91
CA GLY A 144 10.99 -7.28 18.93
C GLY A 144 10.26 -6.00 18.44
N LYS A 145 10.37 -5.62 17.17
CA LYS A 145 9.79 -4.39 16.62
C LYS A 145 8.30 -4.56 16.31
N ARG A 146 7.54 -3.48 16.51
CA ARG A 146 6.19 -3.32 15.95
C ARG A 146 6.28 -2.62 14.61
N VAL A 147 5.70 -3.22 13.59
CA VAL A 147 5.78 -2.77 12.20
C VAL A 147 4.38 -2.48 11.65
N LEU A 148 4.24 -1.42 10.88
CA LEU A 148 3.09 -1.13 10.06
C LEU A 148 3.49 -1.22 8.60
N ASP A 149 2.81 -2.05 7.82
CA ASP A 149 2.84 -2.06 6.36
C ASP A 149 1.63 -1.27 5.86
N LEU A 150 1.87 -0.02 5.45
CA LEU A 150 0.83 0.97 5.15
C LEU A 150 0.64 1.11 3.63
N GLY A 151 -0.56 0.87 3.13
CA GLY A 151 -0.82 0.65 1.71
C GLY A 151 -0.15 -0.65 1.26
N CYS A 152 -0.43 -1.74 2.01
CA CYS A 152 0.38 -2.95 1.97
C CYS A 152 0.21 -3.79 0.70
N GLY A 153 -0.92 -3.65 -0.02
CA GLY A 153 -1.21 -4.48 -1.19
C GLY A 153 -1.02 -5.97 -0.90
N ALA A 154 -0.08 -6.60 -1.58
CA ALA A 154 0.24 -8.02 -1.38
C ALA A 154 0.86 -8.35 0.00
N GLY A 155 1.22 -7.35 0.82
CA GLY A 155 1.74 -7.53 2.18
C GLY A 155 3.20 -7.99 2.27
N LEU A 156 3.96 -7.94 1.17
CA LEU A 156 5.30 -8.52 1.11
C LEU A 156 6.30 -7.87 2.07
N LEU A 157 6.20 -6.55 2.30
CA LEU A 157 7.09 -5.84 3.23
C LEU A 157 6.83 -6.25 4.68
N GLY A 158 5.56 -6.37 5.05
CA GLY A 158 5.16 -6.87 6.36
C GLY A 158 5.53 -8.33 6.58
N ILE A 159 5.38 -9.18 5.55
CA ILE A 159 5.80 -10.59 5.58
C ILE A 159 7.32 -10.69 5.78
N LEU A 160 8.12 -9.88 5.05
CA LEU A 160 9.56 -9.82 5.26
C LEU A 160 9.90 -9.41 6.70
N ALA A 161 9.17 -8.43 7.25
CA ALA A 161 9.37 -8.02 8.65
C ALA A 161 9.09 -9.15 9.64
N LEU A 162 8.05 -9.94 9.43
CA LEU A 162 7.73 -11.13 10.24
C LEU A 162 8.87 -12.16 10.20
N LYS A 163 9.34 -12.50 8.98
CA LYS A 163 10.45 -13.45 8.78
C LYS A 163 11.75 -12.94 9.39
N ARG A 164 11.93 -11.63 9.54
CA ARG A 164 13.09 -11.00 10.18
C ARG A 164 12.86 -10.62 11.65
N GLY A 165 11.89 -11.24 12.31
CA GLY A 165 11.72 -11.22 13.76
C GLY A 165 10.86 -10.09 14.32
N ALA A 166 10.07 -9.39 13.50
CA ALA A 166 9.11 -8.40 14.02
C ALA A 166 8.18 -9.06 15.04
N SER A 167 7.94 -8.42 16.16
CA SER A 167 7.07 -8.95 17.23
C SER A 167 5.59 -8.85 16.86
N LYS A 168 5.22 -7.80 16.12
CA LYS A 168 3.86 -7.56 15.64
C LYS A 168 3.91 -6.80 14.32
N VAL A 169 3.06 -7.19 13.37
CA VAL A 169 2.88 -6.50 12.09
C VAL A 169 1.41 -6.20 11.87
N HIS A 170 1.10 -4.94 11.61
CA HIS A 170 -0.20 -4.51 11.14
C HIS A 170 -0.12 -4.25 9.64
N PHE A 171 -1.07 -4.78 8.90
CA PHE A 171 -1.24 -4.58 7.47
C PHE A 171 -2.43 -3.69 7.23
N GLN A 172 -2.25 -2.66 6.43
CA GLN A 172 -3.33 -1.73 6.11
C GLN A 172 -3.37 -1.44 4.61
N ASP A 173 -4.55 -1.53 4.00
CA ASP A 173 -4.81 -1.11 2.63
C ASP A 173 -6.14 -0.34 2.54
N TYR A 174 -6.38 0.34 1.44
CA TYR A 174 -7.64 1.06 1.22
C TYR A 174 -8.81 0.09 1.02
N ASN A 175 -8.60 -1.00 0.27
CA ASN A 175 -9.64 -1.93 -0.13
C ASN A 175 -9.71 -3.17 0.76
N SER A 176 -10.91 -3.49 1.24
CA SER A 176 -11.17 -4.75 1.96
C SER A 176 -10.90 -5.96 1.09
N THR A 177 -11.25 -5.90 -0.19
CA THR A 177 -10.94 -6.94 -1.18
C THR A 177 -9.44 -7.25 -1.24
N VAL A 178 -8.58 -6.23 -1.20
CA VAL A 178 -7.10 -6.42 -1.19
C VAL A 178 -6.68 -7.15 0.07
N ILE A 179 -7.18 -6.71 1.23
CA ILE A 179 -6.84 -7.33 2.52
C ILE A 179 -7.30 -8.79 2.57
N GLU A 180 -8.57 -9.06 2.25
CA GLU A 180 -9.16 -10.39 2.42
C GLU A 180 -8.69 -11.39 1.37
N GLN A 181 -8.53 -10.94 0.11
CA GLN A 181 -8.28 -11.85 -1.01
C GLN A 181 -6.81 -11.93 -1.42
N LEU A 182 -5.96 -11.01 -0.96
CA LEU A 182 -4.54 -10.98 -1.31
C LEU A 182 -3.64 -10.95 -0.07
N THR A 183 -3.77 -9.94 0.80
CA THR A 183 -2.84 -9.74 1.91
C THR A 183 -2.88 -10.91 2.91
N ILE A 184 -4.05 -11.24 3.43
CA ILE A 184 -4.23 -12.34 4.39
C ILE A 184 -3.74 -13.67 3.80
N PRO A 185 -4.19 -14.09 2.59
CA PRO A 185 -3.67 -15.29 1.95
C PRO A 185 -2.15 -15.34 1.82
N ASN A 186 -1.53 -14.25 1.35
CA ASN A 186 -0.08 -14.20 1.20
C ASN A 186 0.67 -14.34 2.53
N VAL A 187 0.17 -13.72 3.59
CA VAL A 187 0.75 -13.89 4.93
C VAL A 187 0.74 -15.36 5.32
N PHE A 188 -0.36 -16.07 5.13
CA PHE A 188 -0.46 -17.48 5.48
C PHE A 188 0.40 -18.39 4.60
N LEU A 189 0.45 -18.18 3.28
CA LEU A 189 1.34 -18.91 2.37
C LEU A 189 2.80 -18.89 2.85
N ASN A 190 3.24 -17.78 3.42
CA ASN A 190 4.61 -17.60 3.90
C ASN A 190 4.86 -18.14 5.30
N CYS A 191 3.84 -18.58 5.98
CA CYS A 191 3.91 -19.11 7.35
C CYS A 191 3.93 -20.63 7.41
N GLU A 192 3.37 -21.27 6.40
CA GLU A 192 3.32 -22.73 6.32
C GLU A 192 4.70 -23.35 6.06
N GLU A 193 5.63 -22.63 5.43
CA GLU A 193 6.94 -23.17 5.06
C GLU A 193 7.95 -23.32 6.19
N GLU A 194 7.76 -22.71 7.37
CA GLU A 194 8.68 -22.91 8.51
C GLU A 194 8.55 -24.32 9.16
N GLY A 195 7.70 -25.18 8.62
CA GLY A 195 7.45 -26.55 9.08
C GLY A 195 8.12 -27.67 8.27
N GLY A 196 8.86 -27.34 7.21
CA GLY A 196 9.51 -28.32 6.33
C GLY A 196 10.89 -28.72 6.82
N ASP A 197 11.03 -29.93 7.28
CA ASP A 197 12.14 -30.85 7.38
C ASP A 197 12.46 -31.33 8.80
N GLU A 198 11.52 -32.04 9.41
CA GLU A 198 11.84 -33.11 10.34
C GLU A 198 11.24 -34.45 9.84
N ASN A 199 11.71 -34.87 8.65
CA ASN A 199 11.67 -36.30 8.30
C ASN A 199 12.75 -37.05 9.08
N LYS A 200 12.59 -37.14 10.40
CA LYS A 200 13.08 -38.33 11.12
C LYS A 200 11.89 -39.25 11.21
N GLY A 201 11.93 -40.33 10.40
CA GLY A 201 10.94 -41.35 10.37
C GLY A 201 10.74 -41.97 11.74
N ASP A 202 9.55 -41.83 12.26
CA ASP A 202 9.00 -42.83 13.16
C ASP A 202 8.39 -43.89 12.27
N GLU A 203 8.92 -45.09 12.36
CA GLU A 203 8.52 -46.30 11.65
C GLU A 203 7.14 -46.84 12.14
N ASP A 204 6.21 -45.96 12.45
CA ASP A 204 4.85 -46.36 12.80
C ASP A 204 3.84 -45.51 12.00
N GLY A 205 3.18 -46.20 11.07
CA GLY A 205 2.36 -45.67 10.01
C GLY A 205 1.07 -44.96 10.45
N SER A 206 1.18 -43.89 11.20
CA SER A 206 0.07 -43.02 11.61
C SER A 206 0.12 -41.65 10.94
N PRO A 207 -0.96 -41.17 10.32
CA PRO A 207 -1.00 -39.88 9.66
C PRO A 207 -1.17 -38.76 10.69
N ALA A 208 -0.08 -38.11 11.11
CA ALA A 208 -0.14 -36.93 11.94
C ALA A 208 0.85 -35.87 11.51
N PRO A 209 0.44 -34.95 10.66
CA PRO A 209 1.03 -33.60 10.74
C PRO A 209 0.06 -32.44 10.66
N LYS A 210 -1.22 -32.61 10.33
CA LYS A 210 -2.18 -31.51 10.20
C LYS A 210 -2.41 -30.67 11.48
N ARG A 211 -2.24 -31.27 12.66
CA ARG A 211 -2.49 -30.58 13.94
C ARG A 211 -1.37 -29.63 14.36
N ARG A 212 -0.10 -29.96 14.02
CA ARG A 212 1.06 -29.13 14.37
C ARG A 212 1.20 -27.88 13.49
N SER A 213 0.80 -27.95 12.23
CA SER A 213 0.78 -26.80 11.34
C SER A 213 -0.29 -25.79 11.78
N MET A 214 -1.45 -26.25 12.24
CA MET A 214 -2.51 -25.36 12.75
C MET A 214 -2.11 -24.61 14.03
N GLU A 215 -1.36 -25.22 14.95
CA GLU A 215 -0.91 -24.54 16.18
C GLU A 215 0.18 -23.50 15.90
N LYS A 216 1.09 -23.74 14.94
CA LYS A 216 2.08 -22.76 14.49
C LYS A 216 1.44 -21.59 13.74
N ASN A 217 0.40 -21.85 12.96
CA ASN A 217 -0.36 -20.82 12.24
C ASN A 217 -1.16 -19.92 13.18
N LEU A 218 -1.69 -20.46 14.29
CA LEU A 218 -2.33 -19.67 15.35
C LEU A 218 -1.35 -18.66 15.97
N THR A 219 -0.10 -19.05 16.25
CA THR A 219 0.90 -18.15 16.84
C THR A 219 1.32 -17.02 15.90
N LEU A 220 1.20 -17.18 14.59
CA LEU A 220 1.49 -16.14 13.63
C LEU A 220 0.29 -15.19 13.45
N ALA A 221 -0.93 -15.71 13.46
CA ALA A 221 -2.14 -14.90 13.46
C ALA A 221 -2.16 -13.92 14.64
N ASP A 222 -1.62 -14.32 15.82
CA ASP A 222 -1.50 -13.46 16.99
C ASP A 222 -0.51 -12.30 16.79
N ARG A 223 0.41 -12.42 15.82
CA ARG A 223 1.40 -11.38 15.49
C ARG A 223 0.93 -10.44 14.38
N CYS A 224 -0.18 -10.76 13.70
CA CYS A 224 -0.71 -10.01 12.58
C CYS A 224 -2.05 -9.38 12.93
N SER A 225 -2.30 -8.19 12.42
CA SER A 225 -3.62 -7.56 12.37
C SER A 225 -3.80 -6.92 10.99
N PHE A 226 -5.01 -6.96 10.47
CA PHE A 226 -5.32 -6.58 9.09
C PHE A 226 -6.43 -5.54 9.08
N PHE A 227 -6.23 -4.44 8.37
CA PHE A 227 -7.14 -3.30 8.34
C PHE A 227 -7.40 -2.83 6.93
N SER A 228 -8.64 -2.47 6.61
CA SER A 228 -8.98 -1.73 5.40
C SER A 228 -9.57 -0.36 5.72
N GLY A 229 -9.71 0.50 4.70
CA GLY A 229 -10.29 1.82 4.79
C GLY A 229 -9.30 2.96 4.51
N ASP A 230 -9.79 4.19 4.48
CA ASP A 230 -8.90 5.33 4.29
C ASP A 230 -8.07 5.64 5.55
N TRP A 231 -6.97 6.38 5.37
CA TRP A 231 -6.01 6.64 6.44
C TRP A 231 -6.56 7.48 7.58
N VAL A 232 -7.56 8.35 7.33
CA VAL A 232 -8.19 9.16 8.39
C VAL A 232 -9.01 8.26 9.29
N SER A 233 -9.81 7.39 8.67
CA SER A 233 -10.65 6.44 9.39
C SER A 233 -9.81 5.36 10.09
N PHE A 234 -8.77 4.85 9.42
CA PHE A 234 -7.81 3.91 10.02
C PHE A 234 -7.14 4.49 11.28
N LEU A 235 -6.66 5.75 11.20
CA LEU A 235 -6.06 6.42 12.35
C LEU A 235 -7.05 6.53 13.51
N THR A 236 -8.30 6.88 13.22
CA THR A 236 -9.37 6.96 14.22
C THR A 236 -9.65 5.61 14.87
N LEU A 237 -9.74 4.55 14.05
CA LEU A 237 -9.97 3.18 14.53
C LEU A 237 -8.84 2.73 15.48
N ILE A 238 -7.59 2.86 15.03
CA ILE A 238 -6.41 2.46 15.83
C ILE A 238 -6.37 3.22 17.16
N GLN A 239 -6.59 4.53 17.14
CA GLN A 239 -6.56 5.35 18.36
C GLN A 239 -7.73 5.04 19.30
N SER A 240 -8.86 4.56 18.79
CA SER A 240 -9.98 4.12 19.63
C SER A 240 -9.71 2.78 20.31
N GLN A 241 -8.95 1.88 19.67
CA GLN A 241 -8.59 0.56 20.21
C GLN A 241 -7.41 0.67 21.19
N ASP A 242 -6.36 1.37 20.83
CA ASP A 242 -5.16 1.61 21.64
C ASP A 242 -4.60 3.02 21.36
N PRO A 243 -4.94 4.02 22.17
CA PRO A 243 -4.44 5.40 21.99
C PRO A 243 -2.93 5.52 22.20
N THR A 244 -2.29 4.51 22.79
CA THR A 244 -0.83 4.50 23.06
C THR A 244 -0.02 3.75 22.01
N LEU A 245 -0.68 3.10 21.06
CA LEU A 245 -0.03 2.31 20.05
C LEU A 245 0.94 3.15 19.21
N LYS A 246 2.18 2.67 19.13
CA LYS A 246 3.22 3.22 18.27
C LYS A 246 3.94 2.10 17.53
N TYR A 247 4.40 2.43 16.31
CA TYR A 247 5.23 1.53 15.51
C TYR A 247 6.68 1.99 15.53
N ASP A 248 7.59 1.06 15.65
CA ASP A 248 9.03 1.31 15.51
C ASP A 248 9.41 1.54 14.05
N LEU A 249 8.61 0.97 13.15
CA LEU A 249 8.85 0.98 11.73
C LEU A 249 7.53 1.06 10.97
N ILE A 250 7.48 1.93 9.97
CA ILE A 250 6.41 1.98 8.98
C ILE A 250 7.04 1.74 7.62
N PHE A 251 6.58 0.71 6.91
CA PHE A 251 6.82 0.55 5.49
C PHE A 251 5.67 1.15 4.70
N THR A 252 6.00 1.75 3.56
CA THR A 252 5.01 2.20 2.60
C THR A 252 5.64 2.28 1.20
N SER A 253 4.93 1.84 0.18
CA SER A 253 5.41 1.82 -1.19
C SER A 253 4.35 2.35 -2.14
N GLU A 254 4.75 3.25 -3.05
CA GLU A 254 3.89 3.81 -4.10
C GLU A 254 2.62 4.54 -3.59
N THR A 255 2.67 5.13 -2.40
CA THR A 255 1.51 5.74 -1.71
C THR A 255 1.41 7.26 -1.85
N ILE A 256 2.42 7.92 -2.44
CA ILE A 256 2.44 9.38 -2.64
C ILE A 256 2.12 9.82 -4.07
N TYR A 257 1.32 9.02 -4.79
CA TYR A 257 0.92 9.29 -6.18
C TYR A 257 -0.11 10.43 -6.32
N ASN A 258 -0.87 10.73 -5.26
CA ASN A 258 -1.91 11.75 -5.24
C ASN A 258 -1.67 12.74 -4.09
N THR A 259 -1.52 14.02 -4.43
CA THR A 259 -1.25 15.09 -3.47
C THR A 259 -2.36 15.31 -2.43
N ASP A 260 -3.60 14.96 -2.77
CA ASP A 260 -4.75 15.08 -1.86
C ASP A 260 -4.62 14.17 -0.63
N TYR A 261 -3.84 13.09 -0.75
CA TYR A 261 -3.64 12.10 0.33
C TYR A 261 -2.46 12.43 1.26
N TYR A 262 -1.60 13.39 0.90
CA TYR A 262 -0.44 13.77 1.72
C TYR A 262 -0.79 14.15 3.16
N PRO A 263 -1.85 14.94 3.42
CA PRO A 263 -2.22 15.29 4.80
C PRO A 263 -2.59 14.10 5.66
N SER A 264 -3.37 13.15 5.12
CA SER A 264 -3.80 11.94 5.85
C SER A 264 -2.64 10.98 6.08
N LEU A 265 -1.80 10.75 5.06
CA LEU A 265 -0.59 9.94 5.16
C LEU A 265 0.38 10.49 6.23
N HIS A 266 0.64 11.80 6.18
CA HIS A 266 1.48 12.47 7.15
C HIS A 266 0.90 12.39 8.58
N ALA A 267 -0.43 12.47 8.74
CA ALA A 267 -1.08 12.34 10.02
C ALA A 267 -0.90 10.93 10.61
N VAL A 268 -0.99 9.87 9.79
CA VAL A 268 -0.69 8.50 10.22
C VAL A 268 0.75 8.40 10.70
N PHE A 269 1.74 8.90 9.94
CA PHE A 269 3.14 8.89 10.37
C PHE A 269 3.31 9.65 11.69
N HIS A 270 2.78 10.85 11.79
CA HIS A 270 2.95 11.70 12.98
C HIS A 270 2.32 11.10 14.23
N LYS A 271 1.15 10.48 14.09
CA LYS A 271 0.41 9.94 15.22
C LYS A 271 0.85 8.54 15.64
N LEU A 272 1.30 7.71 14.70
CA LEU A 272 1.56 6.30 14.96
C LEU A 272 3.05 5.90 14.97
N LEU A 273 3.97 6.74 14.47
CA LEU A 273 5.40 6.47 14.56
C LEU A 273 5.89 6.69 16.00
N SER A 274 6.73 5.79 16.50
CA SER A 274 7.43 5.99 17.79
C SER A 274 8.49 7.08 17.66
N GLU A 275 8.89 7.69 18.77
CA GLU A 275 9.86 8.80 18.80
C GLU A 275 11.16 8.49 18.06
N HIS A 276 11.65 7.27 18.19
CA HIS A 276 12.88 6.81 17.52
C HIS A 276 12.59 5.96 16.28
N GLY A 277 11.34 5.88 15.87
CA GLY A 277 10.89 5.10 14.73
C GLY A 277 11.39 5.65 13.40
N VAL A 278 11.18 4.87 12.36
CA VAL A 278 11.49 5.25 10.98
C VAL A 278 10.38 4.84 10.04
N VAL A 279 10.06 5.71 9.10
CA VAL A 279 9.28 5.35 7.92
C VAL A 279 10.26 5.07 6.79
N TYR A 280 10.09 3.95 6.09
CA TYR A 280 10.73 3.69 4.80
C TYR A 280 9.67 3.82 3.71
N LEU A 281 9.92 4.70 2.76
CA LEU A 281 9.04 4.99 1.63
C LEU A 281 9.79 4.71 0.33
N ALA A 282 9.23 3.81 -0.50
CA ALA A 282 9.63 3.65 -1.89
C ALA A 282 8.63 4.36 -2.81
N THR A 283 9.13 5.09 -3.81
CA THR A 283 8.30 5.95 -4.65
C THR A 283 8.95 6.29 -5.97
N LYS A 284 8.15 6.72 -6.94
CA LYS A 284 8.62 7.35 -8.18
C LYS A 284 8.93 8.82 -7.97
N SER A 285 9.85 9.36 -8.76
CA SER A 285 10.10 10.82 -8.81
C SER A 285 8.82 11.58 -9.12
N HIS A 286 8.01 11.03 -10.03
CA HIS A 286 6.77 11.62 -10.51
C HIS A 286 5.79 10.54 -10.98
N TYR A 287 4.50 10.74 -10.69
CA TYR A 287 3.41 9.87 -11.14
C TYR A 287 2.62 10.59 -12.23
N PHE A 288 2.82 10.16 -13.48
CA PHE A 288 2.13 10.72 -14.64
C PHE A 288 0.61 10.46 -14.55
N GLY A 289 -0.17 11.47 -14.84
CA GLY A 289 -1.64 11.37 -14.86
C GLY A 289 -2.34 11.55 -13.50
N VAL A 290 -1.63 11.39 -12.37
CA VAL A 290 -2.22 11.55 -11.02
C VAL A 290 -1.54 12.66 -10.19
N GLY A 291 -0.40 13.17 -10.62
CA GLY A 291 0.17 14.44 -10.19
C GLY A 291 0.98 14.44 -8.90
N GLY A 292 1.15 13.30 -8.22
CA GLY A 292 2.01 13.16 -7.05
C GLY A 292 3.47 12.85 -7.41
N GLY A 293 4.31 12.69 -6.38
CA GLY A 293 5.71 12.30 -6.52
C GLY A 293 6.60 12.85 -5.40
N LEU A 294 7.85 12.37 -5.39
CA LEU A 294 8.76 12.63 -4.28
C LEU A 294 8.97 14.12 -4.01
N TYR A 295 9.25 14.93 -5.04
CA TYR A 295 9.54 16.36 -4.87
C TYR A 295 8.37 17.13 -4.22
N LEU A 296 7.14 16.85 -4.63
CA LEU A 296 5.97 17.51 -4.05
C LEU A 296 5.73 17.04 -2.60
N PHE A 297 6.01 15.78 -2.33
CA PHE A 297 5.88 15.24 -0.98
C PHE A 297 6.96 15.80 -0.05
N GLU A 298 8.21 15.93 -0.50
CA GLU A 298 9.29 16.56 0.26
C GLU A 298 8.93 17.99 0.66
N ARG A 299 8.47 18.81 -0.30
CA ARG A 299 8.00 20.17 -0.01
C ARG A 299 6.88 20.19 1.04
N PHE A 300 5.90 19.31 0.89
CA PHE A 300 4.80 19.21 1.85
C PHE A 300 5.32 18.86 3.27
N VAL A 301 6.24 17.90 3.38
CA VAL A 301 6.84 17.50 4.67
C VAL A 301 7.69 18.61 5.27
N GLU A 302 8.42 19.36 4.45
CA GLU A 302 9.20 20.53 4.88
C GLU A 302 8.28 21.63 5.45
N GLU A 303 7.18 21.93 4.77
CA GLU A 303 6.16 22.89 5.22
C GLU A 303 5.53 22.47 6.56
N LYS A 304 5.29 21.18 6.77
CA LYS A 304 4.80 20.65 8.06
C LYS A 304 5.82 20.71 9.17
N ASN A 305 7.11 20.69 8.84
CA ASN A 305 8.24 20.82 9.77
C ASN A 305 8.28 19.80 10.93
N VAL A 306 7.72 18.60 10.74
CA VAL A 306 7.69 17.51 11.73
C VAL A 306 8.78 16.50 11.49
N PHE A 307 8.98 16.13 10.23
CA PHE A 307 9.92 15.08 9.83
C PHE A 307 11.10 15.62 9.05
N GLN A 308 12.22 14.91 9.15
CA GLN A 308 13.34 15.01 8.24
C GLN A 308 13.26 13.85 7.25
N ILE A 309 13.33 14.15 5.95
CA ILE A 309 13.47 13.16 4.88
C ILE A 309 14.95 12.99 4.57
N LYS A 310 15.37 11.74 4.37
CA LYS A 310 16.72 11.39 3.92
C LYS A 310 16.61 10.42 2.74
N SER A 311 17.25 10.75 1.62
CA SER A 311 17.44 9.83 0.51
C SER A 311 18.35 8.68 0.93
N LEU A 312 17.95 7.45 0.62
CA LEU A 312 18.66 6.22 0.94
C LEU A 312 19.20 5.54 -0.32
N ARG A 313 18.37 5.48 -1.37
CA ARG A 313 18.73 4.87 -2.66
C ARG A 313 18.00 5.58 -3.80
N GLU A 314 18.69 5.74 -4.93
CA GLU A 314 18.10 6.16 -6.20
C GLU A 314 18.26 5.01 -7.21
N LEU A 315 17.23 4.81 -8.04
CA LEU A 315 17.18 3.79 -9.08
C LEU A 315 16.79 4.45 -10.39
N ASP A 316 17.68 4.38 -11.36
CA ASP A 316 17.52 5.03 -12.68
C ASP A 316 17.11 4.04 -13.80
N GLN A 317 16.81 2.80 -13.45
CA GLN A 317 16.36 1.81 -14.42
C GLN A 317 14.85 2.02 -14.71
N GLY A 318 14.52 2.45 -15.91
CA GLY A 318 13.16 2.77 -16.32
C GLY A 318 12.70 4.15 -15.78
N LEU A 319 11.55 4.20 -15.11
CA LEU A 319 11.13 5.41 -14.41
C LEU A 319 11.99 5.59 -13.16
N LYS A 320 12.50 6.81 -12.96
CA LYS A 320 13.33 7.13 -11.80
C LYS A 320 12.56 6.91 -10.50
N ARG A 321 13.11 6.05 -9.64
CA ARG A 321 12.53 5.68 -8.34
C ARG A 321 13.48 5.99 -7.20
N HIS A 322 12.93 6.11 -6.01
CA HIS A 322 13.67 6.50 -4.81
C HIS A 322 13.21 5.69 -3.62
N ILE A 323 14.16 5.38 -2.74
CA ILE A 323 13.87 4.94 -1.39
C ILE A 323 14.33 6.07 -0.46
N VAL A 324 13.40 6.53 0.37
CA VAL A 324 13.67 7.56 1.36
C VAL A 324 13.27 7.10 2.76
N SER A 325 13.85 7.71 3.77
CA SER A 325 13.41 7.53 5.16
C SER A 325 12.91 8.82 5.76
N LEU A 326 11.87 8.72 6.60
CA LEU A 326 11.40 9.83 7.42
C LEU A 326 11.64 9.49 8.90
N ARG A 327 12.13 10.47 9.64
CA ARG A 327 12.26 10.43 11.10
C ARG A 327 11.82 11.75 11.69
N PHE A 328 11.36 11.75 12.93
CA PHE A 328 11.10 13.01 13.61
C PHE A 328 12.34 13.89 13.61
N LYS A 329 12.15 15.19 13.36
CA LYS A 329 13.21 16.18 13.56
C LYS A 329 13.59 16.18 15.04
N LYS A 330 14.89 16.18 15.32
CA LYS A 330 15.35 16.37 16.69
C LYS A 330 14.95 17.76 17.15
N SER A 331 14.28 17.86 18.29
CA SER A 331 14.09 19.15 18.94
C SER A 331 15.49 19.73 19.20
N LEU A 332 15.71 20.96 18.73
CA LEU A 332 16.89 21.73 19.16
C LEU A 332 16.69 21.99 20.67
N SER A 333 17.37 21.18 21.49
CA SER A 333 17.46 21.39 22.95
C SER A 333 18.34 22.61 23.25
#